data_0edb56a27e9ccd3e91ce7a7b95863281
#
_entry.id   0edb56a27e9ccd3e91ce7a7b95863281
#
_cell.length_a   1.000
_cell.length_b   1.000
_cell.length_c   1.000
_cell.angle_alpha   90.00
_cell.angle_beta   90.00
_cell.angle_gamma   90.00
#
_symmetry.space_group_name_H-M   'P 1'
#
loop_
_entity.id
_entity.type
_entity.pdbx_description
1 polymer ?
#
loop_
_entity_poly.entity_id
_entity_poly.type
_entity_poly.pdbx_seq_one_letter_code
_entity_poly.pdbx_strand_id
1 'polypeptide(L)'
;AGLLVGHDAISAFRGARGGVPRRVIESIEYRPLGDDLALLVSVSRFVAGGRGLQTQLWQCIDGRWLIVAAHVTPRTPAFDRSIWRTVGDPLYQGAWEGPLAGLTVAVKDLFAIKGYRIGAGNPAYLDSARAETTTAPAVADLLRAGASLRGIARTDEFAYSIAGDNPHYGTPPNGARVGALPGGSSSGPATAVALGQADIGLATDTAGSVRVPASYQGLWGLRTTHGLVPRQGLLPLAQSFDTVGWITRDGDTLRRVAEWCLSYDGSQSTESVYGASAVDLPWSFFVPVEVRDAAEPSTRAAFDALGARLAASGASVAHVSIGALDDYQEAFRIVQGAEAWRNDGEWVRAHPDAVGPAVAARFRAAAEITPEQERGARAALVPLRARLTDLVRDRVLVLP
;
A
#
# COMPACT_ATOMS: atom_id res chain seq x y z
N ALA A 1 -19.31 18.84 1.08
CA ALA A 1 -20.71 19.00 1.51
C ALA A 1 -21.11 20.46 1.32
N GLY A 2 -22.16 20.73 0.53
CA GLY A 2 -22.64 22.08 0.28
C GLY A 2 -23.86 22.41 1.15
N LEU A 3 -24.05 23.68 1.48
CA LEU A 3 -25.26 24.17 2.12
C LEU A 3 -26.40 24.20 1.08
N LEU A 4 -27.50 23.53 1.39
CA LEU A 4 -28.74 23.58 0.59
C LEU A 4 -29.71 24.50 1.31
N VAL A 5 -30.21 25.52 0.63
CA VAL A 5 -31.15 26.48 1.18
C VAL A 5 -32.43 26.42 0.39
N GLY A 6 -33.56 26.26 1.10
CA GLY A 6 -34.91 26.25 0.54
C GLY A 6 -35.36 24.84 0.07
N HIS A 7 -36.71 24.73 -0.03
CA HIS A 7 -37.40 23.47 -0.34
C HIS A 7 -37.00 22.91 -1.71
N ASP A 8 -36.86 23.75 -2.71
CA ASP A 8 -36.58 23.33 -4.09
C ASP A 8 -35.16 22.75 -4.24
N ALA A 9 -34.15 23.39 -3.61
CA ALA A 9 -32.76 22.88 -3.61
C ALA A 9 -32.67 21.53 -2.90
N ILE A 10 -33.38 21.37 -1.78
CA ILE A 10 -33.42 20.11 -1.02
C ILE A 10 -34.12 19.01 -1.79
N SER A 11 -35.23 19.33 -2.45
CA SER A 11 -36.03 18.39 -3.26
C SER A 11 -35.29 17.92 -4.49
N ALA A 12 -34.61 18.82 -5.23
CA ALA A 12 -33.79 18.50 -6.37
C ALA A 12 -32.60 17.59 -5.96
N PHE A 13 -31.94 17.90 -4.85
CA PHE A 13 -30.84 17.09 -4.32
C PHE A 13 -31.30 15.69 -3.88
N ARG A 14 -32.50 15.55 -3.32
CA ARG A 14 -33.09 14.25 -2.96
C ARG A 14 -33.49 13.43 -4.18
N GLY A 15 -34.06 14.06 -5.19
CA GLY A 15 -34.45 13.43 -6.45
C GLY A 15 -33.26 12.84 -7.23
N ALA A 16 -32.13 13.52 -7.21
CA ALA A 16 -30.90 13.08 -7.89
C ALA A 16 -30.20 11.88 -7.25
N ARG A 17 -30.62 11.44 -6.04
CA ARG A 17 -29.90 10.42 -5.25
C ARG A 17 -30.41 8.98 -5.36
N GLY A 18 -31.40 8.69 -6.17
CA GLY A 18 -31.87 7.31 -6.39
C GLY A 18 -32.46 6.61 -5.15
N GLY A 19 -32.88 7.36 -4.12
CA GLY A 19 -33.53 6.84 -2.93
C GLY A 19 -32.72 6.99 -1.62
N VAL A 20 -33.37 6.71 -0.48
CA VAL A 20 -32.76 6.77 0.85
C VAL A 20 -32.19 5.41 1.21
N PRO A 21 -30.93 5.29 1.60
CA PRO A 21 -30.37 4.02 2.05
C PRO A 21 -31.17 3.43 3.22
N ARG A 22 -31.46 2.13 3.19
CA ARG A 22 -32.15 1.45 4.28
C ARG A 22 -31.31 1.56 5.56
N ARG A 23 -31.96 2.01 6.64
CA ARG A 23 -31.34 2.25 7.93
C ARG A 23 -32.25 1.85 9.08
N VAL A 24 -31.63 1.51 10.21
CA VAL A 24 -32.28 1.30 11.49
C VAL A 24 -31.88 2.46 12.40
N ILE A 25 -32.83 3.10 13.06
CA ILE A 25 -32.55 4.12 14.05
C ILE A 25 -32.14 3.40 15.34
N GLU A 26 -30.94 3.67 15.83
CA GLU A 26 -30.37 3.07 17.04
C GLU A 26 -30.69 3.89 18.28
N SER A 27 -30.70 5.22 18.16
CA SER A 27 -31.10 6.12 19.25
C SER A 27 -31.68 7.41 18.71
N ILE A 28 -32.58 7.99 19.50
CA ILE A 28 -33.14 9.32 19.31
C ILE A 28 -33.02 10.07 20.63
N GLU A 29 -32.41 11.25 20.59
CA GLU A 29 -32.42 12.20 21.68
C GLU A 29 -33.33 13.38 21.28
N TYR A 30 -34.33 13.67 22.11
CA TYR A 30 -35.26 14.78 21.92
C TYR A 30 -35.04 15.82 23.02
N ARG A 31 -34.89 17.10 22.62
CA ARG A 31 -34.74 18.22 23.54
C ARG A 31 -35.75 19.33 23.16
N PRO A 32 -36.77 19.56 23.98
CA PRO A 32 -37.61 20.73 23.80
C PRO A 32 -36.79 21.99 24.10
N LEU A 33 -36.93 23.02 23.25
CA LEU A 33 -36.27 24.33 23.41
C LEU A 33 -37.30 25.42 23.71
N GLY A 34 -38.58 25.07 23.87
CA GLY A 34 -39.74 25.88 24.13
C GLY A 34 -41.00 25.12 23.70
N ASP A 35 -42.14 25.82 23.68
CA ASP A 35 -43.44 25.22 23.33
C ASP A 35 -43.60 24.94 21.82
N ASP A 36 -42.88 25.68 21.01
CA ASP A 36 -42.94 25.64 19.55
C ASP A 36 -41.61 25.20 18.87
N LEU A 37 -40.56 24.85 19.65
CA LEU A 37 -39.27 24.56 19.13
C LEU A 37 -38.68 23.31 19.78
N ALA A 38 -38.09 22.42 19.00
CA ALA A 38 -37.44 21.20 19.48
C ALA A 38 -36.21 20.82 18.67
N LEU A 39 -35.16 20.32 19.35
CA LEU A 39 -34.01 19.72 18.76
C LEU A 39 -34.14 18.19 18.81
N LEU A 40 -33.91 17.53 17.69
CA LEU A 40 -33.90 16.07 17.60
C LEU A 40 -32.55 15.62 17.05
N VAL A 41 -31.88 14.74 17.80
CA VAL A 41 -30.61 14.11 17.37
C VAL A 41 -30.87 12.62 17.24
N SER A 42 -30.59 12.05 16.06
CA SER A 42 -30.77 10.63 15.82
C SER A 42 -29.48 9.98 15.31
N VAL A 43 -29.18 8.78 15.83
CA VAL A 43 -28.13 7.91 15.34
C VAL A 43 -28.79 6.76 14.57
N SER A 44 -28.36 6.54 13.36
CA SER A 44 -28.86 5.46 12.51
C SER A 44 -27.72 4.54 12.09
N ARG A 45 -27.98 3.23 12.05
CA ARG A 45 -27.12 2.23 11.44
C ARG A 45 -27.66 1.85 10.07
N PHE A 46 -26.82 1.94 9.05
CA PHE A 46 -27.22 1.55 7.69
C PHE A 46 -27.10 0.04 7.49
N VAL A 47 -28.07 -0.56 6.78
CA VAL A 47 -28.06 -2.00 6.48
C VAL A 47 -26.80 -2.41 5.72
N ALA A 48 -26.29 -1.55 4.85
CA ALA A 48 -25.03 -1.76 4.11
C ALA A 48 -23.76 -1.37 4.91
N GLY A 49 -23.88 -1.20 6.26
CA GLY A 49 -22.77 -0.87 7.18
C GLY A 49 -22.57 0.64 7.40
N GLY A 50 -21.97 0.99 8.53
CA GLY A 50 -21.71 2.36 8.97
C GLY A 50 -22.87 2.99 9.76
N ARG A 51 -22.56 4.10 10.45
CA ARG A 51 -23.50 4.90 11.24
C ARG A 51 -23.63 6.29 10.64
N GLY A 52 -24.78 6.91 10.79
CA GLY A 52 -25.02 8.30 10.44
C GLY A 52 -25.64 9.05 11.61
N LEU A 53 -25.23 10.29 11.78
CA LEU A 53 -25.80 11.22 12.76
C LEU A 53 -26.65 12.24 12.01
N GLN A 54 -27.84 12.51 12.51
CA GLN A 54 -28.70 13.55 11.98
C GLN A 54 -29.16 14.43 13.14
N THR A 55 -28.93 15.72 13.01
CA THR A 55 -29.46 16.75 13.92
C THR A 55 -30.50 17.54 13.18
N GLN A 56 -31.68 17.70 13.77
CA GLN A 56 -32.83 18.40 13.19
C GLN A 56 -33.36 19.42 14.18
N LEU A 57 -33.61 20.61 13.70
CA LEU A 57 -34.39 21.62 14.42
C LEU A 57 -35.82 21.59 13.87
N TRP A 58 -36.77 21.36 14.76
CA TRP A 58 -38.20 21.30 14.47
C TRP A 58 -38.88 22.53 15.07
N GLN A 59 -39.78 23.12 14.31
CA GLN A 59 -40.61 24.24 14.76
C GLN A 59 -42.07 23.93 14.49
N CYS A 60 -42.93 24.27 15.46
CA CYS A 60 -44.37 24.20 15.31
C CYS A 60 -44.86 25.52 14.66
N ILE A 61 -45.35 25.42 13.42
CA ILE A 61 -45.90 26.54 12.65
C ILE A 61 -47.32 26.16 12.30
N ASP A 62 -48.29 26.99 12.69
CA ASP A 62 -49.71 26.75 12.48
C ASP A 62 -50.20 25.36 12.96
N GLY A 63 -49.70 24.93 14.13
CA GLY A 63 -50.04 23.65 14.75
C GLY A 63 -49.38 22.43 14.11
N ARG A 64 -48.46 22.62 13.18
CA ARG A 64 -47.72 21.53 12.50
C ARG A 64 -46.26 21.63 12.77
N TRP A 65 -45.64 20.49 13.20
CA TRP A 65 -44.21 20.40 13.38
C TRP A 65 -43.48 20.22 12.04
N LEU A 66 -42.60 21.15 11.70
CA LEU A 66 -41.84 21.17 10.46
C LEU A 66 -40.31 21.20 10.80
N ILE A 67 -39.52 20.55 9.96
CA ILE A 67 -38.07 20.67 10.06
C ILE A 67 -37.62 21.97 9.43
N VAL A 68 -37.13 22.90 10.22
CA VAL A 68 -36.64 24.21 9.77
C VAL A 68 -35.17 24.24 9.49
N ALA A 69 -34.40 23.30 10.11
CA ALA A 69 -32.99 23.08 9.81
C ALA A 69 -32.61 21.63 10.04
N ALA A 70 -31.70 21.09 9.24
CA ALA A 70 -31.16 19.77 9.44
C ALA A 70 -29.68 19.74 9.06
N HIS A 71 -28.86 19.14 9.94
CA HIS A 71 -27.50 18.74 9.65
C HIS A 71 -27.46 17.22 9.59
N VAL A 72 -27.00 16.70 8.46
CA VAL A 72 -26.82 15.27 8.25
C VAL A 72 -25.34 15.01 8.05
N THR A 73 -24.73 14.30 8.98
CA THR A 73 -23.40 13.75 8.76
C THR A 73 -23.56 12.63 7.75
N PRO A 74 -23.01 12.76 6.55
CA PRO A 74 -23.10 11.69 5.57
C PRO A 74 -22.46 10.44 6.15
N ARG A 75 -22.94 9.27 5.72
CA ARG A 75 -22.23 8.02 5.90
C ARG A 75 -20.82 8.22 5.34
N THR A 76 -19.87 8.48 6.20
CA THR A 76 -18.49 8.20 5.88
C THR A 76 -18.35 6.70 6.09
N PRO A 77 -18.02 5.88 5.08
CA PRO A 77 -17.44 4.58 5.40
C PRO A 77 -16.33 4.91 6.38
N ALA A 78 -16.32 4.28 7.56
CA ALA A 78 -15.31 4.57 8.58
C ALA A 78 -13.90 4.45 7.99
N PHE A 79 -13.77 3.66 6.91
CA PHE A 79 -12.60 3.57 6.02
C PHE A 79 -13.01 2.79 4.76
N ASP A 80 -12.29 3.01 3.67
CA ASP A 80 -12.44 2.21 2.46
C ASP A 80 -11.87 0.80 2.71
N ARG A 81 -12.74 -0.21 2.61
CA ARG A 81 -12.40 -1.61 2.91
C ARG A 81 -11.50 -2.25 1.85
N SER A 82 -11.38 -1.67 0.68
CA SER A 82 -10.40 -2.08 -0.32
C SER A 82 -8.99 -1.60 0.03
N ILE A 83 -8.86 -0.49 0.78
CA ILE A 83 -7.59 0.06 1.24
C ILE A 83 -7.21 -0.53 2.60
N TRP A 84 -8.16 -0.53 3.55
CA TRP A 84 -7.89 -0.81 4.94
C TRP A 84 -8.57 -2.07 5.43
N ARG A 85 -7.85 -2.87 6.20
CA ARG A 85 -8.41 -3.93 7.02
C ARG A 85 -8.85 -3.42 8.39
N THR A 86 -8.01 -2.63 9.01
CA THR A 86 -8.23 -2.06 10.34
C THR A 86 -7.58 -0.68 10.40
N VAL A 87 -8.24 0.28 11.03
CA VAL A 87 -7.71 1.62 11.31
C VAL A 87 -7.92 2.01 12.76
N GLY A 88 -7.09 2.92 13.25
CA GLY A 88 -7.22 3.59 14.54
C GLY A 88 -6.84 5.07 14.41
N ASP A 89 -6.89 5.80 15.52
CA ASP A 89 -6.53 7.22 15.54
C ASP A 89 -5.66 7.57 16.76
N PRO A 90 -4.42 7.08 16.79
CA PRO A 90 -3.79 6.04 15.97
C PRO A 90 -4.21 4.60 16.37
N LEU A 91 -3.90 3.60 15.53
CA LEU A 91 -4.04 2.17 15.88
C LEU A 91 -3.01 1.77 16.94
N TYR A 92 -1.77 2.27 16.79
CA TYR A 92 -0.68 2.20 17.76
C TYR A 92 0.07 3.53 17.80
N GLN A 93 0.23 4.07 18.99
CA GLN A 93 1.04 5.27 19.21
C GLN A 93 2.53 4.92 19.14
N GLY A 94 3.29 5.67 18.34
CA GLY A 94 4.75 5.63 18.34
C GLY A 94 5.35 6.44 19.48
N ALA A 95 6.67 6.48 19.55
CA ALA A 95 7.38 7.36 20.47
C ALA A 95 6.96 8.83 20.23
N TRP A 96 6.92 9.62 21.30
CA TRP A 96 6.51 11.02 21.22
C TRP A 96 7.54 11.91 20.51
N GLU A 97 8.80 11.45 20.48
CA GLU A 97 9.93 12.12 19.86
C GLU A 97 10.62 11.20 18.88
N GLY A 98 11.37 11.77 17.95
CA GLY A 98 12.13 11.02 16.94
C GLY A 98 12.03 11.65 15.55
N PRO A 99 12.85 11.15 14.60
CA PRO A 99 12.92 11.73 13.26
C PRO A 99 11.63 11.59 12.45
N LEU A 100 10.72 10.69 12.85
CA LEU A 100 9.43 10.45 12.19
C LEU A 100 8.25 10.87 13.08
N ALA A 101 8.48 11.62 14.17
CA ALA A 101 7.42 12.08 15.06
C ALA A 101 6.36 12.87 14.30
N GLY A 102 5.09 12.58 14.58
CA GLY A 102 3.92 13.17 13.91
C GLY A 102 3.53 12.55 12.57
N LEU A 103 4.33 11.63 12.03
CA LEU A 103 3.99 10.91 10.81
C LEU A 103 3.18 9.64 11.12
N THR A 104 2.37 9.24 10.15
CA THR A 104 1.48 8.08 10.24
C THR A 104 1.84 7.00 9.22
N VAL A 105 1.68 5.73 9.62
CA VAL A 105 2.07 4.56 8.82
C VAL A 105 0.87 3.70 8.45
N ALA A 106 0.72 3.40 7.17
CA ALA A 106 -0.12 2.32 6.65
C ALA A 106 0.74 1.05 6.54
N VAL A 107 0.46 0.06 7.37
CA VAL A 107 1.23 -1.19 7.40
C VAL A 107 0.57 -2.23 6.50
N LYS A 108 1.31 -2.81 5.55
CA LYS A 108 0.83 -3.89 4.69
C LYS A 108 0.42 -5.11 5.53
N ASP A 109 -0.70 -5.72 5.20
CA ASP A 109 -1.29 -6.88 5.90
C ASP A 109 -0.51 -8.19 5.68
N LEU A 110 0.80 -8.09 5.77
CA LEU A 110 1.78 -9.19 5.80
C LEU A 110 2.72 -9.09 6.99
N PHE A 111 2.71 -7.96 7.71
CA PHE A 111 3.57 -7.76 8.87
C PHE A 111 2.87 -8.14 10.16
N ALA A 112 3.56 -8.87 11.01
CA ALA A 112 3.12 -9.15 12.36
C ALA A 112 3.00 -7.85 13.18
N ILE A 113 1.84 -7.65 13.78
CA ILE A 113 1.58 -6.60 14.76
C ILE A 113 0.96 -7.30 15.97
N LYS A 114 1.60 -7.17 17.13
CA LYS A 114 1.15 -7.81 18.38
C LYS A 114 -0.34 -7.60 18.62
N GLY A 115 -1.07 -8.68 18.84
CA GLY A 115 -2.52 -8.67 19.08
C GLY A 115 -3.37 -8.71 17.80
N TYR A 116 -2.78 -8.58 16.61
CA TYR A 116 -3.48 -8.69 15.33
C TYR A 116 -3.08 -9.96 14.58
N ARG A 117 -3.95 -10.44 13.72
CA ARG A 117 -3.69 -11.54 12.78
C ARG A 117 -3.09 -10.98 11.51
N ILE A 118 -2.33 -11.76 10.75
CA ILE A 118 -1.96 -11.46 9.37
C ILE A 118 -3.06 -11.98 8.46
N GLY A 119 -3.53 -11.15 7.54
CA GLY A 119 -4.66 -11.50 6.67
C GLY A 119 -4.26 -11.90 5.25
N ALA A 120 -3.06 -11.56 4.80
CA ALA A 120 -2.54 -11.90 3.48
C ALA A 120 -3.48 -11.55 2.30
N GLY A 121 -4.38 -10.58 2.47
CA GLY A 121 -5.37 -10.24 1.44
C GLY A 121 -6.47 -11.29 1.21
N ASN A 122 -6.61 -12.30 2.09
CA ASN A 122 -7.59 -13.38 1.97
C ASN A 122 -8.42 -13.54 3.26
N PRO A 123 -9.77 -13.55 3.19
CA PRO A 123 -10.61 -13.64 4.37
C PRO A 123 -10.53 -14.98 5.10
N ALA A 124 -10.46 -16.09 4.36
CA ALA A 124 -10.38 -17.42 4.96
C ALA A 124 -9.01 -17.64 5.64
N TYR A 125 -7.94 -17.10 5.06
CA TYR A 125 -6.63 -17.09 5.69
C TYR A 125 -6.65 -16.29 7.00
N LEU A 126 -7.21 -15.07 6.97
CA LEU A 126 -7.38 -14.24 8.17
C LEU A 126 -8.16 -14.93 9.26
N ASP A 127 -9.24 -15.64 8.93
CA ASP A 127 -10.09 -16.34 9.90
C ASP A 127 -9.37 -17.52 10.57
N SER A 128 -8.50 -18.22 9.83
CA SER A 128 -7.70 -19.33 10.33
C SER A 128 -6.41 -18.88 11.04
N ALA A 129 -5.93 -17.66 10.80
CA ALA A 129 -4.70 -17.14 11.37
C ALA A 129 -4.81 -16.92 12.89
N ARG A 130 -3.71 -17.07 13.61
CA ARG A 130 -3.59 -16.71 15.03
C ARG A 130 -3.16 -15.26 15.18
N ALA A 131 -3.56 -14.64 16.31
CA ALA A 131 -3.06 -13.31 16.63
C ALA A 131 -1.55 -13.38 16.95
N GLU A 132 -0.81 -12.43 16.39
CA GLU A 132 0.63 -12.32 16.56
C GLU A 132 0.97 -11.94 18.01
N THR A 133 1.98 -12.58 18.56
CA THR A 133 2.45 -12.33 19.94
C THR A 133 3.52 -11.24 20.01
N THR A 134 4.15 -10.93 18.87
CA THR A 134 5.20 -9.92 18.73
C THR A 134 4.91 -9.01 17.56
N THR A 135 5.56 -7.84 17.53
CA THR A 135 5.52 -6.93 16.40
C THR A 135 6.80 -7.10 15.58
N ALA A 136 6.66 -7.16 14.26
CA ALA A 136 7.79 -7.27 13.32
C ALA A 136 8.80 -6.13 13.55
N PRO A 137 10.12 -6.39 13.55
CA PRO A 137 11.15 -5.37 13.74
C PRO A 137 10.97 -4.15 12.81
N ALA A 138 10.66 -4.37 11.53
CA ALA A 138 10.43 -3.30 10.57
C ALA A 138 9.27 -2.35 10.96
N VAL A 139 8.25 -2.86 11.64
CA VAL A 139 7.15 -2.05 12.19
C VAL A 139 7.61 -1.34 13.48
N ALA A 140 8.29 -2.07 14.37
CA ALA A 140 8.76 -1.55 15.64
C ALA A 140 9.77 -0.41 15.45
N ASP A 141 10.61 -0.48 14.41
CA ASP A 141 11.58 0.56 14.09
C ASP A 141 10.90 1.90 13.75
N LEU A 142 9.84 1.88 12.97
CA LEU A 142 9.06 3.08 12.65
C LEU A 142 8.38 3.66 13.89
N LEU A 143 7.86 2.79 14.78
CA LEU A 143 7.29 3.23 16.05
C LEU A 143 8.35 3.88 16.97
N ARG A 144 9.56 3.31 17.04
CA ARG A 144 10.68 3.89 17.80
C ARG A 144 11.15 5.24 17.22
N ALA A 145 11.06 5.40 15.90
CA ALA A 145 11.35 6.67 15.23
C ALA A 145 10.30 7.75 15.47
N GLY A 146 9.21 7.46 16.18
CA GLY A 146 8.15 8.40 16.50
C GLY A 146 6.94 8.35 15.56
N ALA A 147 6.97 7.56 14.48
CA ALA A 147 5.80 7.39 13.62
C ALA A 147 4.72 6.55 14.32
N SER A 148 3.46 6.87 14.12
CA SER A 148 2.32 6.14 14.68
C SER A 148 1.64 5.28 13.61
N LEU A 149 1.16 4.09 13.96
CA LEU A 149 0.42 3.26 13.02
C LEU A 149 -1.00 3.82 12.83
N ARG A 150 -1.32 4.22 11.61
CA ARG A 150 -2.68 4.59 11.22
C ARG A 150 -3.56 3.36 11.11
N GLY A 151 -3.02 2.25 10.58
CA GLY A 151 -3.77 1.03 10.41
C GLY A 151 -3.03 -0.05 9.64
N ILE A 152 -3.73 -1.17 9.46
CA ILE A 152 -3.32 -2.31 8.65
C ILE A 152 -4.00 -2.20 7.29
N ALA A 153 -3.22 -2.03 6.25
CA ALA A 153 -3.69 -1.81 4.89
C ALA A 153 -3.67 -3.12 4.08
N ARG A 154 -4.66 -3.28 3.20
CA ARG A 154 -4.84 -4.45 2.35
C ARG A 154 -3.66 -4.66 1.40
N THR A 155 -3.53 -5.88 0.95
CA THR A 155 -2.56 -6.33 -0.04
C THR A 155 -3.27 -7.17 -1.10
N ASP A 156 -2.68 -7.33 -2.27
CA ASP A 156 -3.09 -8.38 -3.20
C ASP A 156 -2.98 -9.73 -2.50
N GLU A 157 -3.81 -10.67 -2.87
CA GLU A 157 -3.92 -11.97 -2.23
C GLU A 157 -2.56 -12.69 -2.20
N PHE A 158 -2.10 -13.09 -0.99
CA PHE A 158 -0.77 -13.67 -0.70
C PHE A 158 0.41 -12.87 -1.27
N ALA A 159 0.22 -11.58 -1.54
CA ALA A 159 1.21 -10.75 -2.25
C ALA A 159 1.64 -11.30 -3.62
N TYR A 160 0.92 -12.27 -4.16
CA TYR A 160 1.29 -13.02 -5.36
C TYR A 160 0.68 -12.41 -6.65
N SER A 161 0.61 -11.09 -6.68
CA SER A 161 0.20 -10.26 -7.83
C SER A 161 0.93 -8.92 -7.76
N ILE A 162 0.92 -8.16 -8.85
CA ILE A 162 1.40 -6.77 -8.93
C ILE A 162 0.33 -5.84 -9.51
N ALA A 163 -0.88 -6.33 -9.73
CA ALA A 163 -1.95 -5.56 -10.36
C ALA A 163 -2.63 -4.57 -9.40
N GLY A 164 -2.70 -4.94 -8.12
CA GLY A 164 -3.41 -4.15 -7.10
C GLY A 164 -4.89 -4.47 -7.02
N ASP A 165 -5.33 -5.53 -7.67
CA ASP A 165 -6.68 -6.07 -7.57
C ASP A 165 -6.75 -7.17 -6.51
N ASN A 166 -7.86 -7.22 -5.79
CA ASN A 166 -8.12 -8.27 -4.82
C ASN A 166 -9.55 -8.80 -5.01
N PRO A 167 -9.73 -10.11 -5.25
CA PRO A 167 -11.03 -10.68 -5.54
C PRO A 167 -11.99 -10.65 -4.35
N HIS A 168 -11.48 -10.54 -3.12
CA HIS A 168 -12.28 -10.59 -1.89
C HIS A 168 -12.68 -9.20 -1.38
N TYR A 169 -11.82 -8.20 -1.59
CA TYR A 169 -11.98 -6.89 -0.97
C TYR A 169 -12.12 -5.75 -1.98
N GLY A 170 -11.99 -6.08 -3.28
CA GLY A 170 -12.05 -5.12 -4.37
C GLY A 170 -10.71 -4.42 -4.62
N THR A 171 -10.70 -3.58 -5.63
CA THR A 171 -9.54 -2.83 -6.08
C THR A 171 -9.51 -1.47 -5.40
N PRO A 172 -8.44 -1.11 -4.67
CA PRO A 172 -8.27 0.23 -4.14
C PRO A 172 -8.23 1.27 -5.28
N PRO A 173 -8.75 2.49 -5.06
CA PRO A 173 -8.67 3.52 -6.07
C PRO A 173 -7.23 3.94 -6.33
N ASN A 174 -6.87 4.21 -7.58
CA ASN A 174 -5.60 4.84 -7.93
C ASN A 174 -5.68 6.34 -7.60
N GLY A 175 -4.80 6.83 -6.70
CA GLY A 175 -4.82 8.22 -6.25
C GLY A 175 -4.36 9.23 -7.30
N ALA A 176 -3.60 8.79 -8.32
CA ALA A 176 -3.11 9.66 -9.39
C ALA A 176 -4.02 9.66 -10.62
N ARG A 177 -4.72 8.54 -10.89
CA ARG A 177 -5.53 8.38 -12.10
C ARG A 177 -6.82 7.62 -11.82
N VAL A 178 -7.94 8.30 -11.91
CA VAL A 178 -9.27 7.71 -11.71
C VAL A 178 -9.52 6.57 -12.71
N GLY A 179 -9.99 5.42 -12.21
CA GLY A 179 -10.32 4.25 -13.02
C GLY A 179 -9.13 3.39 -13.45
N ALA A 180 -7.89 3.80 -13.14
CA ALA A 180 -6.70 2.97 -13.36
C ALA A 180 -6.47 2.00 -12.19
N LEU A 181 -5.72 0.91 -12.46
CA LEU A 181 -5.25 0.01 -11.40
C LEU A 181 -4.26 0.74 -10.49
N PRO A 182 -4.28 0.50 -9.18
CA PRO A 182 -3.35 1.13 -8.23
C PRO A 182 -1.94 0.54 -8.29
N GLY A 183 -1.78 -0.62 -8.93
CA GLY A 183 -0.56 -1.43 -8.77
C GLY A 183 -0.49 -2.11 -7.41
N GLY A 184 0.26 -3.20 -7.35
CA GLY A 184 0.37 -4.08 -6.18
C GLY A 184 1.75 -4.75 -6.07
N SER A 185 1.88 -5.64 -5.12
CA SER A 185 0.89 -6.13 -4.15
C SER A 185 0.67 -5.21 -2.95
N SER A 186 1.48 -4.15 -2.76
CA SER A 186 1.28 -3.18 -1.67
C SER A 186 0.24 -2.11 -2.06
N SER A 187 -0.89 -2.56 -2.64
CA SER A 187 -1.97 -1.70 -3.15
C SER A 187 -2.58 -0.81 -2.08
N GLY A 188 -2.95 -1.36 -0.94
CA GLY A 188 -3.53 -0.61 0.17
C GLY A 188 -2.59 0.44 0.76
N PRO A 189 -1.34 0.10 1.15
CA PRO A 189 -0.36 1.08 1.62
C PRO A 189 -0.12 2.23 0.64
N ALA A 190 0.07 1.92 -0.65
CA ALA A 190 0.29 2.93 -1.68
C ALA A 190 -0.92 3.85 -1.84
N THR A 191 -2.13 3.30 -1.92
CA THR A 191 -3.36 4.09 -2.04
C THR A 191 -3.60 4.94 -0.79
N ALA A 192 -3.34 4.41 0.41
CA ALA A 192 -3.45 5.19 1.65
C ALA A 192 -2.54 6.42 1.63
N VAL A 193 -1.30 6.27 1.14
CA VAL A 193 -0.34 7.36 0.98
C VAL A 193 -0.78 8.33 -0.11
N ALA A 194 -1.18 7.83 -1.28
CA ALA A 194 -1.61 8.66 -2.41
C ALA A 194 -2.81 9.55 -2.07
N LEU A 195 -3.75 9.02 -1.26
CA LEU A 195 -4.94 9.75 -0.80
C LEU A 195 -4.72 10.58 0.47
N GLY A 196 -3.50 10.67 0.98
CA GLY A 196 -3.18 11.43 2.19
C GLY A 196 -3.77 10.86 3.48
N GLN A 197 -4.13 9.58 3.50
CA GLN A 197 -4.66 8.89 4.67
C GLN A 197 -3.54 8.35 5.59
N ALA A 198 -2.33 8.25 5.08
CA ALA A 198 -1.09 7.98 5.79
C ALA A 198 0.07 8.71 5.11
N ASP A 199 1.18 8.90 5.83
CA ASP A 199 2.38 9.56 5.32
C ASP A 199 3.37 8.55 4.76
N ILE A 200 3.44 7.37 5.37
CA ILE A 200 4.37 6.28 5.05
C ILE A 200 3.56 5.01 4.78
N GLY A 201 3.81 4.34 3.67
CA GLY A 201 3.38 2.98 3.40
C GLY A 201 4.51 2.00 3.72
N LEU A 202 4.40 1.19 4.77
CA LEU A 202 5.30 0.07 5.02
C LEU A 202 4.86 -1.10 4.14
N ALA A 203 5.76 -1.57 3.29
CA ALA A 203 5.46 -2.44 2.18
C ALA A 203 6.52 -3.52 1.98
N THR A 204 6.26 -4.46 1.06
CA THR A 204 7.19 -5.51 0.65
C THR A 204 7.35 -5.52 -0.86
N ASP A 205 8.52 -5.91 -1.33
CA ASP A 205 8.82 -6.03 -2.76
C ASP A 205 9.56 -7.33 -3.06
N THR A 206 8.93 -8.23 -3.78
CA THR A 206 9.51 -9.48 -4.29
C THR A 206 9.85 -9.33 -5.78
N ALA A 207 8.87 -8.85 -6.56
CA ALA A 207 8.95 -8.68 -8.02
C ALA A 207 8.64 -7.25 -8.49
N GLY A 208 8.41 -6.31 -7.57
CA GLY A 208 8.01 -4.93 -7.88
C GLY A 208 6.94 -4.38 -6.93
N SER A 209 6.58 -5.10 -5.86
CA SER A 209 5.41 -4.80 -5.03
C SER A 209 5.52 -3.53 -4.16
N VAL A 210 6.64 -2.82 -4.16
CA VAL A 210 6.80 -1.43 -3.70
C VAL A 210 6.83 -0.48 -4.90
N ARG A 211 7.68 -0.80 -5.86
CA ARG A 211 7.99 0.06 -7.01
C ARG A 211 6.81 0.23 -7.98
N VAL A 212 6.10 -0.85 -8.29
CA VAL A 212 4.95 -0.83 -9.20
C VAL A 212 3.82 0.06 -8.65
N PRO A 213 3.29 -0.14 -7.42
CA PRO A 213 2.23 0.72 -6.90
C PRO A 213 2.70 2.16 -6.67
N ALA A 214 3.98 2.39 -6.33
CA ALA A 214 4.54 3.73 -6.22
C ALA A 214 4.54 4.43 -7.59
N SER A 215 5.02 3.77 -8.64
CA SER A 215 5.03 4.29 -10.02
C SER A 215 3.61 4.59 -10.52
N TYR A 216 2.67 3.65 -10.34
CA TYR A 216 1.29 3.80 -10.83
C TYR A 216 0.54 4.95 -10.18
N GLN A 217 0.92 5.34 -8.96
CA GLN A 217 0.24 6.37 -8.18
C GLN A 217 1.07 7.65 -8.00
N GLY A 218 2.20 7.79 -8.72
CA GLY A 218 3.02 9.01 -8.70
C GLY A 218 3.69 9.25 -7.34
N LEU A 219 4.10 8.17 -6.66
CA LEU A 219 4.71 8.17 -5.34
C LEU A 219 6.20 7.84 -5.41
N TRP A 220 6.91 8.11 -4.34
CA TRP A 220 8.26 7.64 -4.12
C TRP A 220 8.24 6.27 -3.45
N GLY A 221 8.94 5.30 -4.04
CA GLY A 221 9.01 3.94 -3.51
C GLY A 221 10.46 3.45 -3.42
N LEU A 222 10.86 2.95 -2.26
CA LEU A 222 12.20 2.39 -2.04
C LEU A 222 12.09 0.89 -1.77
N ARG A 223 12.58 0.07 -2.71
CA ARG A 223 12.95 -1.32 -2.45
C ARG A 223 14.36 -1.33 -1.90
N THR A 224 14.54 -1.82 -0.69
CA THR A 224 15.87 -1.91 -0.06
C THR A 224 16.72 -3.04 -0.65
N THR A 225 18.02 -3.00 -0.38
CA THR A 225 18.92 -4.12 -0.65
C THR A 225 18.41 -5.36 0.07
N HIS A 226 18.40 -6.50 -0.63
CA HIS A 226 17.93 -7.76 -0.06
C HIS A 226 18.74 -8.15 1.18
N GLY A 227 18.03 -8.44 2.28
CA GLY A 227 18.62 -8.82 3.56
C GLY A 227 19.05 -7.64 4.45
N LEU A 228 19.01 -6.38 3.97
CA LEU A 228 19.41 -5.22 4.76
C LEU A 228 18.40 -4.91 5.88
N VAL A 229 17.11 -4.95 5.57
CA VAL A 229 16.04 -4.77 6.56
C VAL A 229 15.56 -6.14 7.04
N PRO A 230 15.47 -6.35 8.37
CA PRO A 230 15.00 -7.61 8.94
C PRO A 230 13.60 -8.00 8.48
N ARG A 231 13.41 -9.27 8.14
CA ARG A 231 12.13 -9.83 7.66
C ARG A 231 11.42 -10.71 8.71
N GLN A 232 11.88 -10.74 9.93
CA GLN A 232 11.22 -11.44 11.02
C GLN A 232 9.80 -10.88 11.20
N GLY A 233 8.81 -11.78 11.37
CA GLY A 233 7.41 -11.38 11.48
C GLY A 233 6.79 -10.88 10.19
N LEU A 234 7.41 -11.15 9.03
CA LEU A 234 6.83 -10.97 7.71
C LEU A 234 6.34 -12.30 7.17
N LEU A 235 5.09 -12.39 6.74
CA LEU A 235 4.60 -13.52 5.96
C LEU A 235 5.34 -13.53 4.61
N PRO A 236 6.14 -14.57 4.32
CA PRO A 236 6.97 -14.57 3.13
C PRO A 236 6.19 -14.97 1.88
N LEU A 237 6.52 -14.39 0.72
CA LEU A 237 6.16 -14.93 -0.58
C LEU A 237 7.31 -15.78 -1.14
N ALA A 238 8.50 -15.17 -1.26
CA ALA A 238 9.70 -15.85 -1.75
C ALA A 238 10.96 -15.24 -1.08
N GLN A 239 11.50 -15.95 -0.11
CA GLN A 239 12.56 -15.44 0.78
C GLN A 239 13.83 -15.04 0.04
N SER A 240 14.11 -15.62 -1.12
CA SER A 240 15.27 -15.26 -1.96
C SER A 240 15.15 -13.87 -2.60
N PHE A 241 13.95 -13.28 -2.61
CA PHE A 241 13.67 -12.02 -3.29
C PHE A 241 12.94 -10.99 -2.44
N ASP A 242 12.23 -11.44 -1.39
CA ASP A 242 11.44 -10.56 -0.52
C ASP A 242 12.31 -9.51 0.15
N THR A 243 11.88 -8.26 0.05
CA THR A 243 12.48 -7.13 0.76
C THR A 243 11.40 -6.32 1.45
N VAL A 244 11.75 -5.67 2.53
CA VAL A 244 10.97 -4.60 3.14
C VAL A 244 11.27 -3.30 2.40
N GLY A 245 10.28 -2.44 2.26
CA GLY A 245 10.47 -1.13 1.64
C GLY A 245 9.37 -0.16 2.06
N TRP A 246 9.50 1.07 1.58
CA TRP A 246 8.61 2.15 1.97
C TRP A 246 8.11 2.93 0.77
N ILE A 247 6.92 3.52 0.92
CA ILE A 247 6.26 4.36 -0.07
C ILE A 247 5.88 5.66 0.60
N THR A 248 6.17 6.81 -0.03
CA THR A 248 5.85 8.15 0.49
C THR A 248 5.41 9.08 -0.65
N ARG A 249 4.78 10.22 -0.30
CA ARG A 249 4.39 11.23 -1.29
C ARG A 249 5.58 12.07 -1.77
N ASP A 250 6.61 12.20 -0.97
CA ASP A 250 7.77 13.05 -1.26
C ASP A 250 9.09 12.36 -0.90
N GLY A 251 10.18 12.80 -1.53
CA GLY A 251 11.50 12.24 -1.35
C GLY A 251 12.11 12.54 0.03
N ASP A 252 11.76 13.67 0.66
CA ASP A 252 12.30 14.04 1.97
C ASP A 252 11.79 13.12 3.06
N THR A 253 10.49 12.80 3.05
CA THR A 253 9.91 11.80 3.95
C THR A 253 10.56 10.44 3.72
N LEU A 254 10.74 10.01 2.47
CA LEU A 254 11.40 8.73 2.16
C LEU A 254 12.85 8.70 2.66
N ARG A 255 13.60 9.79 2.48
CA ARG A 255 14.97 9.93 2.95
C ARG A 255 15.04 9.80 4.49
N ARG A 256 14.19 10.50 5.23
CA ARG A 256 14.11 10.41 6.70
C ARG A 256 13.84 8.99 7.18
N VAL A 257 12.92 8.28 6.52
CA VAL A 257 12.63 6.86 6.82
C VAL A 257 13.85 5.99 6.53
N ALA A 258 14.48 6.17 5.38
CA ALA A 258 15.65 5.38 4.99
C ALA A 258 16.84 5.64 5.92
N GLU A 259 17.15 6.89 6.24
CA GLU A 259 18.21 7.27 7.17
C GLU A 259 18.06 6.58 8.53
N TRP A 260 16.85 6.54 9.08
CA TRP A 260 16.60 5.87 10.35
C TRP A 260 16.68 4.34 10.23
N CYS A 261 15.93 3.76 9.27
CA CYS A 261 15.76 2.31 9.20
C CYS A 261 16.97 1.57 8.59
N LEU A 262 17.85 2.27 7.86
CA LEU A 262 19.05 1.70 7.25
C LEU A 262 20.32 2.04 8.01
N SER A 263 20.27 2.87 9.05
CA SER A 263 21.38 3.14 9.95
C SER A 263 21.71 1.86 10.73
N TYR A 264 22.75 1.17 10.30
CA TYR A 264 23.22 -0.07 10.93
C TYR A 264 24.09 0.32 12.12
N ASP A 265 23.69 -0.10 13.32
CA ASP A 265 24.44 -0.44 14.53
C ASP A 265 23.99 0.15 15.86
N GLY A 266 22.84 0.84 15.94
CA GLY A 266 22.36 1.36 17.25
C GLY A 266 23.29 2.40 17.89
N SER A 267 24.37 2.81 17.24
CA SER A 267 25.18 3.96 17.63
C SER A 267 24.50 5.20 17.04
N GLN A 268 24.06 6.10 17.92
CA GLN A 268 23.59 7.44 17.56
C GLN A 268 24.79 8.30 17.14
N SER A 269 25.52 7.92 16.10
CA SER A 269 26.37 8.88 15.44
C SER A 269 25.55 9.54 14.35
N THR A 270 25.12 10.75 14.60
CA THR A 270 24.53 11.70 13.64
C THR A 270 25.50 12.12 12.53
N GLU A 271 26.64 11.49 12.43
CA GLU A 271 27.50 11.62 11.26
C GLU A 271 26.95 10.71 10.17
N SER A 272 26.19 11.34 9.28
CA SER A 272 25.63 10.81 8.05
C SER A 272 26.62 9.85 7.40
N VAL A 273 26.21 8.57 7.23
CA VAL A 273 26.91 7.61 6.36
C VAL A 273 27.01 8.14 4.91
N TYR A 274 26.29 9.20 4.62
CA TYR A 274 26.34 10.02 3.42
C TYR A 274 27.04 11.37 3.68
N GLY A 275 28.15 11.37 4.41
CA GLY A 275 28.98 12.54 4.69
C GLY A 275 29.73 13.11 3.47
N ALA A 276 29.43 12.66 2.27
CA ALA A 276 29.78 13.37 1.04
C ALA A 276 28.52 14.13 0.57
N SER A 277 28.62 15.45 0.51
CA SER A 277 27.71 16.29 -0.24
C SER A 277 27.46 15.61 -1.59
N ALA A 278 26.22 15.20 -1.84
CA ALA A 278 25.80 14.47 -3.05
C ALA A 278 26.03 15.30 -4.36
N VAL A 279 26.67 16.44 -4.25
CA VAL A 279 26.85 17.43 -5.30
C VAL A 279 28.07 17.19 -6.17
N ASP A 280 29.06 16.40 -5.73
CA ASP A 280 30.37 16.33 -6.39
C ASP A 280 30.74 14.98 -7.03
N LEU A 281 29.84 13.98 -7.02
CA LEU A 281 30.11 12.75 -7.78
C LEU A 281 29.60 12.90 -9.21
N PRO A 282 30.46 12.70 -10.23
CA PRO A 282 30.00 12.61 -11.60
C PRO A 282 29.14 11.36 -11.73
N TRP A 283 27.81 11.55 -11.58
CA TRP A 283 26.86 10.47 -11.69
C TRP A 283 26.97 9.79 -13.05
N SER A 284 27.26 8.50 -13.06
CA SER A 284 27.24 7.67 -14.24
C SER A 284 26.00 6.80 -14.23
N PHE A 285 25.13 7.02 -15.22
CA PHE A 285 23.89 6.27 -15.38
C PHE A 285 24.02 5.26 -16.50
N PHE A 286 23.57 4.05 -16.26
CA PHE A 286 23.47 3.00 -17.25
C PHE A 286 22.01 2.71 -17.58
N VAL A 287 21.71 2.66 -18.87
CA VAL A 287 20.40 2.32 -19.41
C VAL A 287 20.49 0.94 -20.06
N PRO A 288 19.89 -0.09 -19.49
CA PRO A 288 19.80 -1.41 -20.12
C PRO A 288 18.94 -1.33 -21.39
N VAL A 289 19.54 -1.63 -22.55
CA VAL A 289 18.86 -1.51 -23.85
C VAL A 289 17.68 -2.46 -23.96
N GLU A 290 17.78 -3.67 -23.41
CA GLU A 290 16.73 -4.68 -23.46
C GLU A 290 15.49 -4.24 -22.69
N VAL A 291 15.64 -3.59 -21.52
CA VAL A 291 14.52 -3.09 -20.73
C VAL A 291 13.89 -1.87 -21.37
N ARG A 292 14.73 -0.93 -21.86
CA ARG A 292 14.26 0.25 -22.58
C ARG A 292 13.44 -0.14 -23.82
N ASP A 293 13.93 -1.10 -24.60
CA ASP A 293 13.31 -1.50 -25.87
C ASP A 293 12.05 -2.35 -25.66
N ALA A 294 11.93 -3.02 -24.51
CA ALA A 294 10.71 -3.72 -24.08
C ALA A 294 9.59 -2.76 -23.63
N ALA A 295 9.92 -1.48 -23.32
CA ALA A 295 8.92 -0.52 -22.87
C ALA A 295 7.98 -0.08 -24.01
N GLU A 296 6.73 0.19 -23.66
CA GLU A 296 5.74 0.77 -24.58
C GLU A 296 6.27 2.09 -25.20
N PRO A 297 5.90 2.41 -26.45
CA PRO A 297 6.46 3.57 -27.17
C PRO A 297 6.36 4.89 -26.40
N SER A 298 5.24 5.15 -25.73
CA SER A 298 5.04 6.37 -24.93
C SER A 298 5.93 6.42 -23.70
N THR A 299 6.09 5.30 -23.00
CA THR A 299 6.97 5.15 -21.85
C THR A 299 8.42 5.31 -22.25
N ARG A 300 8.82 4.67 -23.35
CA ARG A 300 10.17 4.80 -23.90
C ARG A 300 10.50 6.24 -24.28
N ALA A 301 9.59 6.95 -24.96
CA ALA A 301 9.78 8.35 -25.31
C ALA A 301 9.96 9.25 -24.08
N ALA A 302 9.16 9.07 -23.04
CA ALA A 302 9.29 9.79 -21.78
C ALA A 302 10.62 9.47 -21.06
N PHE A 303 11.04 8.22 -21.10
CA PHE A 303 12.29 7.76 -20.52
C PHE A 303 13.51 8.32 -21.28
N ASP A 304 13.48 8.33 -22.61
CA ASP A 304 14.55 8.92 -23.46
C ASP A 304 14.69 10.42 -23.20
N ALA A 305 13.56 11.13 -23.00
CA ALA A 305 13.58 12.54 -22.62
C ALA A 305 14.22 12.76 -21.23
N LEU A 306 13.99 11.85 -20.26
CA LEU A 306 14.69 11.88 -18.97
C LEU A 306 16.20 11.68 -19.17
N GLY A 307 16.62 10.70 -19.96
CA GLY A 307 18.03 10.45 -20.29
C GLY A 307 18.72 11.68 -20.90
N ALA A 308 18.05 12.35 -21.83
CA ALA A 308 18.55 13.60 -22.43
C ALA A 308 18.69 14.73 -21.41
N ARG A 309 17.76 14.86 -20.45
CA ARG A 309 17.83 15.85 -19.35
C ARG A 309 18.99 15.55 -18.40
N LEU A 310 19.23 14.29 -18.06
CA LEU A 310 20.36 13.87 -17.23
C LEU A 310 21.68 14.20 -17.94
N ALA A 311 21.82 13.88 -19.23
CA ALA A 311 23.01 14.23 -20.00
C ALA A 311 23.23 15.75 -20.08
N ALA A 312 22.17 16.53 -20.28
CA ALA A 312 22.24 17.99 -20.29
C ALA A 312 22.64 18.61 -18.95
N SER A 313 22.42 17.92 -17.83
CA SER A 313 22.89 18.34 -16.49
C SER A 313 24.36 17.97 -16.21
N GLY A 314 25.07 17.39 -17.19
CA GLY A 314 26.48 16.99 -17.05
C GLY A 314 26.70 15.55 -16.57
N ALA A 315 25.63 14.76 -16.38
CA ALA A 315 25.75 13.36 -16.02
C ALA A 315 26.18 12.51 -17.23
N SER A 316 26.99 11.48 -16.99
CA SER A 316 27.28 10.46 -18.00
C SER A 316 26.13 9.48 -18.11
N VAL A 317 25.57 9.32 -19.32
CA VAL A 317 24.51 8.35 -19.61
C VAL A 317 25.01 7.37 -20.69
N ALA A 318 25.13 6.10 -20.37
CA ALA A 318 25.58 5.06 -21.28
C ALA A 318 24.51 3.96 -21.44
N HIS A 319 24.41 3.43 -22.65
CA HIS A 319 23.58 2.28 -22.93
C HIS A 319 24.38 1.00 -22.74
N VAL A 320 23.81 0.04 -22.04
CA VAL A 320 24.48 -1.23 -21.70
C VAL A 320 23.57 -2.41 -21.99
N SER A 321 24.14 -3.56 -22.32
CA SER A 321 23.37 -4.80 -22.43
C SER A 321 23.45 -5.59 -21.13
N ILE A 322 22.31 -6.04 -20.65
CA ILE A 322 22.20 -6.96 -19.51
C ILE A 322 21.93 -8.41 -19.94
N GLY A 323 21.73 -8.66 -21.24
CA GLY A 323 21.38 -9.97 -21.82
C GLY A 323 19.88 -10.18 -21.92
N ALA A 324 19.47 -11.38 -22.32
CA ALA A 324 18.08 -11.69 -22.57
C ALA A 324 17.23 -11.56 -21.29
N LEU A 325 16.14 -10.80 -21.34
CA LEU A 325 15.23 -10.61 -20.20
C LEU A 325 14.54 -11.93 -19.81
N ASP A 326 14.30 -12.80 -20.77
CA ASP A 326 13.65 -14.10 -20.55
C ASP A 326 14.47 -14.99 -19.60
N ASP A 327 15.81 -14.94 -19.65
CA ASP A 327 16.68 -15.72 -18.74
C ASP A 327 16.46 -15.30 -17.27
N TYR A 328 16.34 -13.98 -17.02
CA TYR A 328 16.04 -13.44 -15.69
C TYR A 328 14.64 -13.83 -15.24
N GLN A 329 13.65 -13.68 -16.14
CA GLN A 329 12.25 -13.92 -15.84
C GLN A 329 12.01 -15.40 -15.54
N GLU A 330 12.55 -16.31 -16.35
CA GLU A 330 12.37 -17.75 -16.15
C GLU A 330 12.99 -18.22 -14.84
N ALA A 331 14.26 -17.88 -14.59
CA ALA A 331 14.93 -18.24 -13.36
C ALA A 331 14.25 -17.67 -12.12
N PHE A 332 13.81 -16.41 -12.19
CA PHE A 332 13.04 -15.77 -11.13
C PHE A 332 11.72 -16.48 -10.88
N ARG A 333 10.92 -16.72 -11.92
CA ARG A 333 9.59 -17.35 -11.82
C ARG A 333 9.63 -18.74 -11.19
N ILE A 334 10.63 -19.55 -11.55
CA ILE A 334 10.81 -20.90 -10.99
C ILE A 334 11.18 -20.82 -9.50
N VAL A 335 12.16 -20.03 -9.13
CA VAL A 335 12.59 -19.92 -7.73
C VAL A 335 11.47 -19.30 -6.87
N GLN A 336 10.84 -18.22 -7.34
CA GLN A 336 9.72 -17.60 -6.64
C GLN A 336 8.56 -18.58 -6.44
N GLY A 337 8.17 -19.32 -7.49
CA GLY A 337 7.08 -20.28 -7.43
C GLY A 337 7.38 -21.41 -6.43
N ALA A 338 8.56 -21.99 -6.49
CA ALA A 338 8.97 -23.05 -5.57
C ALA A 338 8.95 -22.59 -4.10
N GLU A 339 9.38 -21.37 -3.83
CA GLU A 339 9.34 -20.79 -2.48
C GLU A 339 7.92 -20.45 -2.04
N ALA A 340 7.11 -19.83 -2.89
CA ALA A 340 5.70 -19.55 -2.60
C ALA A 340 4.91 -20.83 -2.29
N TRP A 341 5.15 -21.90 -3.04
CA TRP A 341 4.51 -23.19 -2.78
C TRP A 341 4.95 -23.80 -1.45
N ARG A 342 6.22 -23.68 -1.07
CA ARG A 342 6.69 -24.15 0.25
C ARG A 342 6.09 -23.36 1.40
N ASN A 343 5.85 -22.06 1.20
CA ASN A 343 5.32 -21.20 2.25
C ASN A 343 3.82 -21.42 2.46
N ASP A 344 3.04 -21.38 1.40
CA ASP A 344 1.58 -21.30 1.47
C ASP A 344 0.85 -22.51 0.84
N GLY A 345 1.57 -23.39 0.15
CA GLY A 345 0.98 -24.50 -0.62
C GLY A 345 0.18 -25.48 0.22
N GLU A 346 0.54 -25.73 1.47
CA GLU A 346 -0.24 -26.59 2.37
C GLU A 346 -1.60 -25.96 2.66
N TRP A 347 -1.63 -24.68 3.02
CA TRP A 347 -2.87 -23.96 3.28
C TRP A 347 -3.74 -23.87 2.01
N VAL A 348 -3.15 -23.54 0.87
CA VAL A 348 -3.85 -23.43 -0.42
C VAL A 348 -4.47 -24.76 -0.81
N ARG A 349 -3.76 -25.89 -0.62
CA ARG A 349 -4.26 -27.24 -0.88
C ARG A 349 -5.44 -27.59 0.02
N ALA A 350 -5.42 -27.16 1.29
CA ALA A 350 -6.49 -27.40 2.24
C ALA A 350 -7.72 -26.50 2.00
N HIS A 351 -7.56 -25.39 1.25
CA HIS A 351 -8.62 -24.39 1.03
C HIS A 351 -8.74 -24.01 -0.47
N PRO A 352 -8.95 -24.96 -1.39
CA PRO A 352 -8.87 -24.73 -2.85
C PRO A 352 -9.89 -23.68 -3.34
N ASP A 353 -11.06 -23.62 -2.72
CA ASP A 353 -12.15 -22.70 -3.10
C ASP A 353 -12.02 -21.31 -2.43
N ALA A 354 -11.07 -21.14 -1.53
CA ALA A 354 -10.87 -19.89 -0.82
C ALA A 354 -9.88 -18.93 -1.52
N VAL A 355 -9.18 -19.40 -2.57
CA VAL A 355 -8.16 -18.64 -3.28
C VAL A 355 -8.73 -18.10 -4.61
N GLY A 356 -8.52 -16.82 -4.86
CA GLY A 356 -8.96 -16.19 -6.10
C GLY A 356 -8.35 -16.83 -7.36
N PRO A 357 -9.08 -16.86 -8.49
CA PRO A 357 -8.72 -17.66 -9.66
C PRO A 357 -7.30 -17.39 -10.20
N ALA A 358 -6.89 -16.12 -10.23
CA ALA A 358 -5.58 -15.71 -10.75
C ALA A 358 -4.43 -16.19 -9.86
N VAL A 359 -4.58 -16.07 -8.53
CA VAL A 359 -3.58 -16.53 -7.57
C VAL A 359 -3.58 -18.05 -7.47
N ALA A 360 -4.75 -18.68 -7.50
CA ALA A 360 -4.87 -20.15 -7.56
C ALA A 360 -4.15 -20.74 -8.79
N ALA A 361 -4.24 -20.07 -9.94
CA ALA A 361 -3.51 -20.53 -11.14
C ALA A 361 -1.99 -20.46 -10.95
N ARG A 362 -1.47 -19.40 -10.29
CA ARG A 362 -0.04 -19.28 -9.96
C ARG A 362 0.41 -20.37 -8.99
N PHE A 363 -0.37 -20.65 -7.94
CA PHE A 363 -0.05 -21.73 -7.00
C PHE A 363 -0.11 -23.10 -7.65
N ARG A 364 -1.05 -23.37 -8.57
CA ARG A 364 -1.06 -24.62 -9.34
C ARG A 364 0.22 -24.78 -10.17
N ALA A 365 0.62 -23.73 -10.90
CA ALA A 365 1.88 -23.76 -11.65
C ALA A 365 3.09 -23.91 -10.74
N ALA A 366 3.07 -23.31 -9.56
CA ALA A 366 4.13 -23.42 -8.56
C ALA A 366 4.24 -24.83 -7.97
N ALA A 367 3.12 -25.53 -7.80
CA ALA A 367 3.07 -26.92 -7.31
C ALA A 367 3.75 -27.93 -8.25
N GLU A 368 3.81 -27.63 -9.54
CA GLU A 368 4.43 -28.48 -10.57
C GLU A 368 5.95 -28.30 -10.66
N ILE A 369 6.54 -27.31 -9.98
CA ILE A 369 7.97 -27.06 -10.03
C ILE A 369 8.71 -28.17 -9.29
N THR A 370 9.56 -28.90 -10.02
CA THR A 370 10.38 -29.96 -9.43
C THR A 370 11.62 -29.41 -8.70
N PRO A 371 12.16 -30.17 -7.73
CA PRO A 371 13.41 -29.79 -7.08
C PRO A 371 14.58 -29.64 -8.05
N GLU A 372 14.56 -30.34 -9.17
CA GLU A 372 15.59 -30.24 -10.20
C GLU A 372 15.49 -28.92 -10.97
N GLN A 373 14.29 -28.53 -11.37
CA GLN A 373 14.03 -27.23 -12.00
C GLN A 373 14.44 -26.08 -11.09
N GLU A 374 14.09 -26.16 -9.79
CA GLU A 374 14.49 -25.14 -8.83
C GLU A 374 16.03 -25.06 -8.69
N ARG A 375 16.72 -26.20 -8.60
CA ARG A 375 18.21 -26.19 -8.54
C ARG A 375 18.82 -25.56 -9.79
N GLY A 376 18.30 -25.91 -10.97
CA GLY A 376 18.75 -25.34 -12.24
C GLY A 376 18.55 -23.83 -12.30
N ALA A 377 17.36 -23.36 -11.92
CA ALA A 377 17.03 -21.94 -11.89
C ALA A 377 17.90 -21.15 -10.88
N ARG A 378 18.17 -21.72 -9.70
CA ARG A 378 19.08 -21.10 -8.72
C ARG A 378 20.52 -21.00 -9.25
N ALA A 379 20.99 -22.02 -9.95
CA ALA A 379 22.30 -22.00 -10.59
C ALA A 379 22.36 -20.94 -11.70
N ALA A 380 21.30 -20.79 -12.50
CA ALA A 380 21.20 -19.76 -13.53
C ALA A 380 21.22 -18.34 -12.97
N LEU A 381 20.63 -18.11 -11.78
CA LEU A 381 20.66 -16.79 -11.13
C LEU A 381 22.05 -16.32 -10.73
N VAL A 382 23.00 -17.21 -10.49
CA VAL A 382 24.35 -16.84 -10.03
C VAL A 382 25.07 -15.94 -11.04
N PRO A 383 25.29 -16.35 -12.31
CA PRO A 383 25.94 -15.48 -13.29
C PRO A 383 25.12 -14.24 -13.63
N LEU A 384 23.77 -14.31 -13.63
CA LEU A 384 22.92 -13.16 -13.87
C LEU A 384 23.08 -12.08 -12.79
N ARG A 385 23.12 -12.49 -11.52
CA ARG A 385 23.39 -11.58 -10.39
C ARG A 385 24.78 -10.99 -10.45
N ALA A 386 25.81 -11.81 -10.72
CA ALA A 386 27.18 -11.34 -10.84
C ALA A 386 27.31 -10.25 -11.92
N ARG A 387 26.73 -10.48 -13.09
CA ARG A 387 26.70 -9.51 -14.19
C ARG A 387 26.07 -8.16 -13.78
N LEU A 388 24.90 -8.18 -13.13
CA LEU A 388 24.26 -6.96 -12.67
C LEU A 388 25.06 -6.28 -11.57
N THR A 389 25.63 -7.04 -10.61
CA THR A 389 26.46 -6.50 -9.54
C THR A 389 27.68 -5.78 -10.09
N ASP A 390 28.35 -6.36 -11.09
CA ASP A 390 29.51 -5.72 -11.73
C ASP A 390 29.12 -4.45 -12.49
N LEU A 391 27.95 -4.43 -13.11
CA LEU A 391 27.46 -3.25 -13.82
C LEU A 391 27.11 -2.09 -12.88
N VAL A 392 26.60 -2.37 -11.66
CA VAL A 392 26.11 -1.33 -10.72
C VAL A 392 27.10 -0.99 -9.61
N ARG A 393 28.31 -1.53 -9.62
CA ARG A 393 29.28 -1.41 -8.51
C ARG A 393 29.49 0.04 -8.06
N ASP A 394 29.57 0.97 -8.98
CA ASP A 394 29.81 2.41 -8.77
C ASP A 394 28.94 3.29 -9.70
N ARG A 395 27.82 2.73 -10.15
CA ARG A 395 26.94 3.34 -11.16
C ARG A 395 25.47 3.08 -10.83
N VAL A 396 24.59 3.86 -11.46
CA VAL A 396 23.15 3.75 -11.29
C VAL A 396 22.54 3.16 -12.57
N LEU A 397 21.82 2.04 -12.46
CA LEU A 397 20.95 1.57 -13.53
C LEU A 397 19.65 2.38 -13.49
N VAL A 398 19.29 2.96 -14.63
CA VAL A 398 18.02 3.69 -14.80
C VAL A 398 17.12 2.89 -15.72
N LEU A 399 15.91 2.63 -15.28
CA LEU A 399 14.92 1.80 -15.98
C LEU A 399 13.67 2.62 -16.26
N PRO A 400 12.96 2.39 -17.38
CA PRO A 400 11.69 3.03 -17.68
C PRO A 400 10.55 2.59 -16.75
#